data_2f09c4858a13191251346c542dc3235f
#
_entry.id   2f09c4858a13191251346c542dc3235f
#
_cell.length_a   1.000
_cell.length_b   1.000
_cell.length_c   1.000
_cell.angle_alpha   90.00
_cell.angle_beta   90.00
_cell.angle_gamma   90.00
#
_symmetry.space_group_name_H-M   'P 1'
#
loop_
_entity.id
_entity.type
_entity.pdbx_description
1 polymer ?
#
loop_
_entity_poly.entity_id
_entity_poly.type
_entity_poly.pdbx_seq_one_letter_code
_entity_poly.pdbx_strand_id
1 'polypeptide(L)'
;KNNFNQSTSQLLWEILANQCLDTEIVSGRLEALGLAKAENPYYLVYIEFSPIIRENADYYIHKLKSLFPQQFVVYFQNALVIVGDFTPESYSEFIEKLEHFLASNHFSACASNPFSSLTQLREQFLLNQQAWAIGKKLFPESIFFEFAHLNLHAFLQEAENHFSIDAYLHPGIRQLIQHDNQNQTEYLPTLMAFMENNMN
;
A
#
# COMPACT_ATOMS: atom_id res chain seq x y z
N LYS A 1 -7.52 11.31 27.11
CA LYS A 1 -7.35 10.36 25.96
C LYS A 1 -7.98 10.89 24.67
N ASN A 2 -9.20 11.50 24.69
CA ASN A 2 -9.84 11.98 23.45
C ASN A 2 -9.05 13.10 22.74
N ASN A 3 -8.51 14.09 23.47
CA ASN A 3 -7.77 15.20 22.87
C ASN A 3 -6.45 14.75 22.23
N PHE A 4 -5.77 13.77 22.82
CA PHE A 4 -4.52 13.21 22.28
C PHE A 4 -4.74 12.52 20.92
N ASN A 5 -5.74 11.63 20.85
CA ASN A 5 -6.07 10.93 19.61
C ASN A 5 -6.52 11.88 18.49
N GLN A 6 -7.23 12.96 18.86
CA GLN A 6 -7.66 13.97 17.89
C GLN A 6 -6.48 14.78 17.35
N SER A 7 -5.56 15.22 18.21
CA SER A 7 -4.35 15.95 17.82
C SER A 7 -3.42 15.07 16.95
N THR A 8 -3.29 13.79 17.29
CA THR A 8 -2.48 12.85 16.52
C THR A 8 -3.10 12.59 15.14
N SER A 9 -4.40 12.30 15.06
CA SER A 9 -5.09 12.09 13.78
C SER A 9 -5.00 13.32 12.87
N GLN A 10 -5.08 14.51 13.44
CA GLN A 10 -4.90 15.76 12.69
C GLN A 10 -3.49 15.90 12.15
N LEU A 11 -2.45 15.64 12.97
CA LEU A 11 -1.05 15.70 12.53
C LEU A 11 -0.79 14.68 11.42
N LEU A 12 -1.26 13.44 11.55
CA LEU A 12 -1.11 12.42 10.50
C LEU A 12 -1.80 12.84 9.20
N TRP A 13 -2.98 13.46 9.29
CA TRP A 13 -3.68 14.00 8.12
C TRP A 13 -2.87 15.13 7.46
N GLU A 14 -2.30 16.05 8.23
CA GLU A 14 -1.45 17.15 7.74
C GLU A 14 -0.19 16.61 7.03
N ILE A 15 0.44 15.56 7.57
CA ILE A 15 1.60 14.89 6.94
C ILE A 15 1.17 14.26 5.62
N LEU A 16 0.05 13.53 5.60
CA LEU A 16 -0.50 12.92 4.38
C LEU A 16 -0.83 13.97 3.33
N ALA A 17 -1.42 15.10 3.73
CA ALA A 17 -1.77 16.21 2.85
C ALA A 17 -0.57 17.04 2.38
N ASN A 18 0.63 16.77 2.88
CA ASN A 18 1.85 17.57 2.62
C ASN A 18 1.69 19.05 3.01
N GLN A 19 0.89 19.32 4.04
CA GLN A 19 0.69 20.68 4.55
C GLN A 19 1.81 21.12 5.49
N CYS A 20 2.57 20.17 6.06
CA CYS A 20 3.75 20.44 6.86
C CYS A 20 4.99 20.28 5.97
N LEU A 21 5.50 21.37 5.42
CA LEU A 21 6.65 21.37 4.52
C LEU A 21 8.00 21.26 5.24
N ASP A 22 8.04 21.60 6.55
CA ASP A 22 9.26 21.59 7.34
C ASP A 22 9.35 20.32 8.18
N THR A 23 10.33 19.48 7.84
CA THR A 23 10.59 18.21 8.53
C THR A 23 10.94 18.43 10.01
N GLU A 24 11.57 19.54 10.37
CA GLU A 24 11.92 19.85 11.76
C GLU A 24 10.66 20.16 12.58
N ILE A 25 9.71 20.89 12.01
CA ILE A 25 8.43 21.20 12.66
C ILE A 25 7.62 19.92 12.87
N VAL A 26 7.56 19.06 11.87
CA VAL A 26 6.86 17.74 11.96
C VAL A 26 7.50 16.89 13.05
N SER A 27 8.84 16.79 13.05
CA SER A 27 9.58 16.01 14.05
C SER A 27 9.34 16.52 15.47
N GLY A 28 9.38 17.84 15.68
CA GLY A 28 9.09 18.45 16.99
C GLY A 28 7.66 18.19 17.46
N ARG A 29 6.68 18.21 16.56
CA ARG A 29 5.29 17.89 16.90
C ARG A 29 5.10 16.39 17.22
N LEU A 30 5.77 15.50 16.49
CA LEU A 30 5.79 14.06 16.78
C LEU A 30 6.45 13.79 18.14
N GLU A 31 7.53 14.48 18.47
CA GLU A 31 8.17 14.41 19.81
C GLU A 31 7.21 14.85 20.92
N ALA A 32 6.55 15.98 20.74
CA ALA A 32 5.57 16.50 21.72
C ALA A 32 4.39 15.53 21.95
N LEU A 33 4.05 14.71 20.94
CA LEU A 33 3.04 13.66 21.03
C LEU A 33 3.62 12.29 21.45
N GLY A 34 4.93 12.18 21.75
CA GLY A 34 5.58 10.91 22.09
C GLY A 34 5.63 9.91 20.95
N LEU A 35 5.54 10.36 19.69
CA LEU A 35 5.48 9.53 18.48
C LEU A 35 6.77 9.58 17.65
N ALA A 36 7.79 10.32 18.11
CA ALA A 36 9.04 10.47 17.37
C ALA A 36 9.88 9.19 17.31
N LYS A 37 9.74 8.32 18.31
CA LYS A 37 10.45 7.04 18.38
C LYS A 37 9.44 5.96 18.77
N ALA A 38 9.10 5.09 17.83
CA ALA A 38 8.42 3.86 18.15
C ALA A 38 9.44 2.81 18.61
N GLU A 39 9.02 1.92 19.51
CA GLU A 39 9.82 0.76 19.91
C GLU A 39 9.88 -0.28 18.78
N ASN A 40 8.85 -0.31 17.96
CA ASN A 40 8.68 -1.23 16.83
C ASN A 40 8.54 -0.44 15.53
N PRO A 41 8.76 -1.07 14.37
CA PRO A 41 8.53 -0.42 13.09
C PRO A 41 7.05 -0.04 12.91
N TYR A 42 6.84 1.08 12.24
CA TYR A 42 5.51 1.47 11.77
C TYR A 42 5.12 0.70 10.52
N TYR A 43 3.83 0.48 10.37
CA TYR A 43 3.19 0.00 9.14
C TYR A 43 2.05 0.93 8.79
N LEU A 44 1.82 1.09 7.50
CA LEU A 44 0.66 1.78 6.96
C LEU A 44 -0.19 0.75 6.18
N VAL A 45 -1.49 0.75 6.41
CA VAL A 45 -2.43 0.04 5.55
C VAL A 45 -3.29 1.05 4.82
N TYR A 46 -3.25 0.99 3.50
CA TYR A 46 -4.13 1.71 2.59
C TYR A 46 -5.34 0.84 2.28
N ILE A 47 -6.54 1.31 2.57
CA ILE A 47 -7.81 0.65 2.23
C ILE A 47 -8.53 1.55 1.23
N GLU A 48 -8.72 1.08 0.00
CA GLU A 48 -9.49 1.82 -1.00
C GLU A 48 -10.95 1.94 -0.56
N PHE A 49 -11.46 3.16 -0.63
CA PHE A 49 -12.79 3.50 -0.20
C PHE A 49 -13.60 4.06 -1.37
N SER A 50 -14.54 3.27 -1.89
CA SER A 50 -15.34 3.66 -3.05
C SER A 50 -16.10 4.98 -2.81
N PRO A 51 -16.15 5.89 -3.80
CA PRO A 51 -16.92 7.14 -3.71
C PRO A 51 -18.39 6.95 -3.35
N ILE A 52 -18.99 5.83 -3.70
CA ILE A 52 -20.39 5.49 -3.41
C ILE A 52 -20.64 5.31 -1.91
N ILE A 53 -19.59 4.97 -1.15
CA ILE A 53 -19.66 4.66 0.29
C ILE A 53 -19.23 5.87 1.15
N ARG A 54 -18.85 7.01 0.53
CA ARG A 54 -18.33 8.19 1.25
C ARG A 54 -19.22 8.69 2.39
N GLU A 55 -20.53 8.60 2.22
CA GLU A 55 -21.50 9.02 3.25
C GLU A 55 -21.38 8.20 4.54
N ASN A 56 -20.71 7.04 4.50
CA ASN A 56 -20.51 6.14 5.63
C ASN A 56 -19.08 6.10 6.15
N ALA A 57 -18.18 7.02 5.73
CA ALA A 57 -16.77 6.99 6.14
C ALA A 57 -16.62 7.00 7.67
N ASP A 58 -17.39 7.84 8.37
CA ASP A 58 -17.37 7.93 9.84
C ASP A 58 -17.76 6.59 10.51
N TYR A 59 -18.72 5.87 9.94
CA TYR A 59 -19.09 4.55 10.43
C TYR A 59 -17.92 3.57 10.36
N TYR A 60 -17.23 3.52 9.22
CA TYR A 60 -16.09 2.62 9.05
C TYR A 60 -14.87 3.05 9.86
N ILE A 61 -14.64 4.34 10.02
CA ILE A 61 -13.61 4.87 10.94
C ILE A 61 -13.89 4.40 12.37
N HIS A 62 -15.11 4.56 12.85
CA HIS A 62 -15.49 4.10 14.19
C HIS A 62 -15.35 2.57 14.33
N LYS A 63 -15.75 1.82 13.34
CA LYS A 63 -15.64 0.36 13.33
C LYS A 63 -14.19 -0.08 13.37
N LEU A 64 -13.31 0.53 12.55
CA LEU A 64 -11.87 0.25 12.55
C LEU A 64 -11.21 0.66 13.87
N LYS A 65 -11.54 1.81 14.43
CA LYS A 65 -11.04 2.24 15.76
C LYS A 65 -11.48 1.31 16.88
N SER A 66 -12.65 0.70 16.78
CA SER A 66 -13.12 -0.31 17.74
C SER A 66 -12.36 -1.65 17.60
N LEU A 67 -12.07 -2.06 16.36
CA LEU A 67 -11.30 -3.28 16.09
C LEU A 67 -9.80 -3.11 16.43
N PHE A 68 -9.27 -1.92 16.18
CA PHE A 68 -7.86 -1.58 16.31
C PHE A 68 -7.66 -0.35 17.21
N PRO A 69 -7.92 -0.47 18.52
CA PRO A 69 -7.94 0.68 19.43
C PRO A 69 -6.56 1.30 19.70
N GLN A 70 -5.49 0.61 19.36
CA GLN A 70 -4.10 1.08 19.52
C GLN A 70 -3.54 1.73 18.25
N GLN A 71 -4.21 1.57 17.12
CA GLN A 71 -3.79 2.10 15.83
C GLN A 71 -4.51 3.41 15.52
N PHE A 72 -3.87 4.24 14.71
CA PHE A 72 -4.47 5.46 14.19
C PHE A 72 -5.23 5.17 12.90
N VAL A 73 -6.46 5.66 12.82
CA VAL A 73 -7.30 5.53 11.62
C VAL A 73 -7.64 6.93 11.13
N VAL A 74 -7.28 7.21 9.87
CA VAL A 74 -7.49 8.50 9.21
C VAL A 74 -8.18 8.27 7.87
N TYR A 75 -9.15 9.14 7.54
CA TYR A 75 -9.70 9.20 6.18
C TYR A 75 -8.95 10.25 5.37
N PHE A 76 -8.38 9.83 4.25
CA PHE A 76 -7.61 10.71 3.38
C PHE A 76 -7.76 10.30 1.90
N GLN A 77 -8.09 11.25 1.01
CA GLN A 77 -8.17 11.08 -0.45
C GLN A 77 -8.89 9.80 -0.92
N ASN A 78 -10.09 9.56 -0.39
CA ASN A 78 -10.91 8.37 -0.70
C ASN A 78 -10.32 7.05 -0.20
N ALA A 79 -9.46 7.10 0.79
CA ALA A 79 -8.91 5.91 1.44
C ALA A 79 -9.11 5.98 2.96
N LEU A 80 -9.29 4.84 3.57
CA LEU A 80 -9.09 4.67 5.01
C LEU A 80 -7.64 4.23 5.21
N VAL A 81 -6.91 4.98 6.01
CA VAL A 81 -5.50 4.74 6.30
C VAL A 81 -5.37 4.32 7.75
N ILE A 82 -4.81 3.13 7.98
CA ILE A 82 -4.47 2.66 9.32
C ILE A 82 -2.97 2.78 9.48
N VAL A 83 -2.54 3.35 10.61
CA VAL A 83 -1.11 3.50 10.95
C VAL A 83 -0.89 2.98 12.36
N GLY A 84 0.10 2.16 12.54
CA GLY A 84 0.48 1.63 13.85
C GLY A 84 1.90 1.08 13.85
N ASP A 85 2.45 0.93 15.06
CA ASP A 85 3.68 0.23 15.29
C ASP A 85 3.37 -1.19 15.78
N PHE A 86 4.12 -2.19 15.30
CA PHE A 86 3.82 -3.58 15.54
C PHE A 86 5.08 -4.42 15.79
N THR A 87 5.00 -5.34 16.76
CA THR A 87 5.89 -6.49 16.77
C THR A 87 5.47 -7.49 15.68
N PRO A 88 6.34 -8.44 15.26
CA PRO A 88 5.95 -9.44 14.26
C PRO A 88 4.69 -10.22 14.64
N GLU A 89 4.53 -10.57 15.91
CA GLU A 89 3.39 -11.33 16.42
C GLU A 89 2.10 -10.48 16.35
N SER A 90 2.15 -9.23 16.86
CA SER A 90 0.99 -8.35 16.86
C SER A 90 0.59 -7.92 15.44
N TYR A 91 1.55 -7.86 14.50
CA TYR A 91 1.27 -7.60 13.10
C TYR A 91 0.48 -8.75 12.46
N SER A 92 0.87 -10.00 12.72
CA SER A 92 0.15 -11.16 12.18
C SER A 92 -1.30 -11.21 12.67
N GLU A 93 -1.54 -10.98 13.97
CA GLU A 93 -2.90 -10.92 14.53
C GLU A 93 -3.72 -9.74 13.96
N PHE A 94 -3.06 -8.61 13.72
CA PHE A 94 -3.68 -7.43 13.11
C PHE A 94 -4.13 -7.74 11.68
N ILE A 95 -3.26 -8.36 10.86
CA ILE A 95 -3.59 -8.72 9.46
C ILE A 95 -4.75 -9.71 9.41
N GLU A 96 -4.77 -10.75 10.22
CA GLU A 96 -5.88 -11.71 10.26
C GLU A 96 -7.24 -11.03 10.54
N LYS A 97 -7.29 -10.14 11.53
CA LYS A 97 -8.50 -9.36 11.85
C LYS A 97 -8.88 -8.40 10.72
N LEU A 98 -7.87 -7.79 10.09
CA LEU A 98 -8.06 -6.87 8.98
C LEU A 98 -8.66 -7.60 7.76
N GLU A 99 -8.11 -8.74 7.36
CA GLU A 99 -8.62 -9.52 6.22
C GLU A 99 -10.07 -9.92 6.43
N HIS A 100 -10.44 -10.32 7.65
CA HIS A 100 -11.83 -10.62 7.99
C HIS A 100 -12.74 -9.37 7.85
N PHE A 101 -12.25 -8.20 8.28
CA PHE A 101 -12.97 -6.94 8.09
C PHE A 101 -13.12 -6.58 6.60
N LEU A 102 -12.06 -6.73 5.80
CA LEU A 102 -12.06 -6.44 4.36
C LEU A 102 -13.07 -7.34 3.63
N ALA A 103 -13.02 -8.64 3.87
CA ALA A 103 -13.94 -9.61 3.27
C ALA A 103 -15.40 -9.31 3.61
N SER A 104 -15.70 -8.99 4.89
CA SER A 104 -17.05 -8.71 5.36
C SER A 104 -17.65 -7.40 4.82
N ASN A 105 -16.81 -6.48 4.33
CA ASN A 105 -17.26 -5.17 3.85
C ASN A 105 -16.94 -4.92 2.37
N HIS A 106 -16.45 -5.94 1.65
CA HIS A 106 -16.05 -5.88 0.24
C HIS A 106 -15.01 -4.78 -0.05
N PHE A 107 -14.08 -4.59 0.87
CA PHE A 107 -12.94 -3.71 0.68
C PHE A 107 -11.72 -4.47 0.23
N SER A 108 -10.75 -3.73 -0.32
CA SER A 108 -9.41 -4.23 -0.58
C SER A 108 -8.37 -3.25 -0.06
N ALA A 109 -7.22 -3.78 0.30
CA ALA A 109 -6.17 -3.03 0.98
C ALA A 109 -4.78 -3.41 0.50
N CYS A 110 -3.82 -2.50 0.75
CA CYS A 110 -2.39 -2.78 0.61
C CYS A 110 -1.66 -2.34 1.88
N ALA A 111 -0.80 -3.21 2.40
CA ALA A 111 0.08 -2.90 3.53
C ALA A 111 1.48 -2.51 3.06
N SER A 112 2.07 -1.52 3.73
CA SER A 112 3.43 -1.04 3.46
C SER A 112 4.51 -2.02 3.91
N ASN A 113 5.72 -1.83 3.42
CA ASN A 113 6.90 -2.28 4.16
C ASN A 113 6.98 -1.58 5.51
N PRO A 114 7.67 -2.18 6.50
CA PRO A 114 7.97 -1.51 7.76
C PRO A 114 8.82 -0.26 7.54
N PHE A 115 8.51 0.81 8.29
CA PHE A 115 9.26 2.06 8.25
C PHE A 115 9.50 2.61 9.65
N SER A 116 10.53 3.47 9.80
CA SER A 116 11.06 3.86 11.12
C SER A 116 10.52 5.18 11.65
N SER A 117 9.91 6.03 10.80
CA SER A 117 9.48 7.37 11.18
C SER A 117 8.18 7.76 10.50
N LEU A 118 7.26 8.37 11.25
CA LEU A 118 6.02 8.92 10.73
C LEU A 118 6.23 10.10 9.75
N THR A 119 7.42 10.65 9.68
CA THR A 119 7.78 11.62 8.62
C THR A 119 7.73 11.01 7.22
N GLN A 120 7.88 9.67 7.11
CA GLN A 120 7.80 8.90 5.86
C GLN A 120 6.35 8.56 5.45
N LEU A 121 5.36 8.92 6.27
CA LEU A 121 3.97 8.46 6.12
C LEU A 121 3.38 8.80 4.75
N ARG A 122 3.64 10.00 4.22
CA ARG A 122 3.15 10.40 2.90
C ARG A 122 3.76 9.55 1.79
N GLU A 123 5.06 9.30 1.84
CA GLU A 123 5.75 8.44 0.88
C GLU A 123 5.16 7.03 0.90
N GLN A 124 5.01 6.46 2.10
CA GLN A 124 4.40 5.14 2.27
C GLN A 124 2.96 5.08 1.76
N PHE A 125 2.18 6.16 1.95
CA PHE A 125 0.82 6.25 1.41
C PHE A 125 0.81 6.18 -0.11
N LEU A 126 1.64 6.96 -0.79
CA LEU A 126 1.71 7.01 -2.26
C LEU A 126 2.18 5.67 -2.84
N LEU A 127 3.19 5.05 -2.23
CA LEU A 127 3.68 3.73 -2.63
C LEU A 127 2.59 2.65 -2.49
N ASN A 128 1.84 2.67 -1.38
CA ASN A 128 0.76 1.70 -1.16
C ASN A 128 -0.44 1.92 -2.09
N GLN A 129 -0.78 3.16 -2.39
CA GLN A 129 -1.82 3.48 -3.38
C GLN A 129 -1.46 2.94 -4.75
N GLN A 130 -0.21 3.13 -5.19
CA GLN A 130 0.29 2.59 -6.44
C GLN A 130 0.31 1.06 -6.43
N ALA A 131 0.84 0.45 -5.38
CA ALA A 131 0.90 -1.00 -5.24
C ALA A 131 -0.50 -1.63 -5.21
N TRP A 132 -1.46 -1.01 -4.51
CA TRP A 132 -2.85 -1.45 -4.52
C TRP A 132 -3.42 -1.48 -5.95
N ALA A 133 -3.21 -0.41 -6.73
CA ALA A 133 -3.68 -0.33 -8.11
C ALA A 133 -3.05 -1.42 -9.01
N ILE A 134 -1.76 -1.70 -8.83
CA ILE A 134 -1.05 -2.78 -9.51
C ILE A 134 -1.61 -4.14 -9.08
N GLY A 135 -1.76 -4.36 -7.77
CA GLY A 135 -2.29 -5.59 -7.22
C GLY A 135 -3.68 -5.91 -7.74
N LYS A 136 -4.57 -4.92 -7.79
CA LYS A 136 -5.93 -5.08 -8.34
C LYS A 136 -5.94 -5.38 -9.84
N LYS A 137 -4.98 -4.87 -10.59
CA LYS A 137 -4.82 -5.17 -12.02
C LYS A 137 -4.30 -6.59 -12.26
N LEU A 138 -3.32 -7.03 -11.47
CA LEU A 138 -2.68 -8.34 -11.63
C LEU A 138 -3.49 -9.47 -10.98
N PHE A 139 -4.11 -9.19 -9.84
CA PHE A 139 -4.83 -10.16 -9.01
C PHE A 139 -6.21 -9.61 -8.61
N PRO A 140 -7.17 -9.48 -9.55
CA PRO A 140 -8.45 -8.79 -9.32
C PRO A 140 -9.29 -9.41 -8.20
N GLU A 141 -9.17 -10.71 -7.95
CA GLU A 141 -9.90 -11.42 -6.89
C GLU A 141 -9.29 -11.25 -5.49
N SER A 142 -8.04 -10.80 -5.40
CA SER A 142 -7.40 -10.59 -4.10
C SER A 142 -7.94 -9.34 -3.41
N ILE A 143 -8.15 -9.46 -2.11
CA ILE A 143 -8.62 -8.36 -1.26
C ILE A 143 -7.50 -7.71 -0.44
N PHE A 144 -6.36 -8.39 -0.30
CA PHE A 144 -5.23 -7.89 0.46
C PHE A 144 -3.92 -8.07 -0.29
N PHE A 145 -3.09 -7.04 -0.25
CA PHE A 145 -1.78 -7.00 -0.88
C PHE A 145 -0.73 -6.55 0.13
N GLU A 146 0.47 -7.06 0.00
CA GLU A 146 1.65 -6.54 0.68
C GLU A 146 2.57 -5.88 -0.36
N PHE A 147 3.00 -4.65 -0.08
CA PHE A 147 3.91 -3.92 -0.96
C PHE A 147 5.18 -4.72 -1.26
N ALA A 148 5.68 -5.49 -0.29
CA ALA A 148 6.85 -6.34 -0.45
C ALA A 148 6.74 -7.31 -1.64
N HIS A 149 5.56 -7.83 -1.93
CA HIS A 149 5.30 -8.74 -3.04
C HIS A 149 5.08 -8.02 -4.38
N LEU A 150 4.80 -6.71 -4.36
CA LEU A 150 4.50 -5.90 -5.53
C LEU A 150 5.60 -4.89 -5.86
N ASN A 151 6.65 -4.78 -5.03
CA ASN A 151 7.70 -3.78 -5.16
C ASN A 151 8.41 -3.80 -6.52
N LEU A 152 8.68 -4.99 -7.07
CA LEU A 152 9.28 -5.12 -8.39
C LEU A 152 8.35 -4.61 -9.49
N HIS A 153 7.06 -4.94 -9.42
CA HIS A 153 6.08 -4.47 -10.39
C HIS A 153 5.90 -2.94 -10.30
N ALA A 154 5.88 -2.38 -9.08
CA ALA A 154 5.83 -0.94 -8.87
C ALA A 154 7.09 -0.24 -9.43
N PHE A 155 8.27 -0.82 -9.20
CA PHE A 155 9.52 -0.30 -9.76
C PHE A 155 9.54 -0.34 -11.29
N LEU A 156 9.12 -1.45 -11.90
CA LEU A 156 9.06 -1.58 -13.36
C LEU A 156 8.07 -0.60 -13.97
N GLN A 157 6.90 -0.41 -13.36
CA GLN A 157 5.92 0.57 -13.82
C GLN A 157 6.45 2.01 -13.73
N GLU A 158 7.16 2.35 -12.67
CA GLU A 158 7.79 3.67 -12.54
C GLU A 158 8.92 3.84 -13.56
N ALA A 159 9.70 2.79 -13.80
CA ALA A 159 10.74 2.79 -14.81
C ALA A 159 10.18 3.01 -16.23
N GLU A 160 9.01 2.46 -16.56
CA GLU A 160 8.34 2.68 -17.86
C GLU A 160 7.96 4.14 -18.10
N ASN A 161 7.69 4.92 -17.04
CA ASN A 161 7.40 6.34 -17.15
C ASN A 161 8.62 7.18 -17.61
N HIS A 162 9.83 6.66 -17.41
CA HIS A 162 11.08 7.38 -17.67
C HIS A 162 11.86 6.84 -18.87
N PHE A 163 11.71 5.57 -19.20
CA PHE A 163 12.42 4.94 -20.34
C PHE A 163 11.66 3.73 -20.87
N SER A 164 11.89 3.41 -22.16
CA SER A 164 11.30 2.23 -22.77
C SER A 164 11.93 0.95 -22.24
N ILE A 165 11.15 0.11 -21.55
CA ILE A 165 11.60 -1.22 -21.09
C ILE A 165 12.02 -2.10 -22.25
N ASP A 166 11.45 -1.90 -23.45
CA ASP A 166 11.84 -2.62 -24.66
C ASP A 166 13.35 -2.56 -24.95
N ALA A 167 14.02 -1.47 -24.56
CA ALA A 167 15.46 -1.33 -24.75
C ALA A 167 16.28 -2.35 -23.94
N TYR A 168 15.71 -2.86 -22.84
CA TYR A 168 16.35 -3.80 -21.91
C TYR A 168 15.97 -5.26 -22.19
N LEU A 169 15.00 -5.51 -23.07
CA LEU A 169 14.61 -6.86 -23.45
C LEU A 169 15.72 -7.54 -24.25
N HIS A 170 15.96 -8.81 -23.93
CA HIS A 170 16.85 -9.65 -24.75
C HIS A 170 16.39 -9.62 -26.20
N PRO A 171 17.32 -9.49 -27.20
CA PRO A 171 16.94 -9.40 -28.61
C PRO A 171 16.03 -10.53 -29.08
N GLY A 172 16.26 -11.77 -28.61
CA GLY A 172 15.42 -12.94 -28.94
C GLY A 172 13.97 -12.80 -28.42
N ILE A 173 13.76 -12.24 -27.21
CA ILE A 173 12.41 -12.00 -26.68
C ILE A 173 11.70 -10.94 -27.53
N ARG A 174 12.39 -9.89 -27.91
CA ARG A 174 11.84 -8.84 -28.78
C ARG A 174 11.43 -9.42 -30.16
N GLN A 175 12.25 -10.30 -30.72
CA GLN A 175 11.92 -10.98 -31.99
C GLN A 175 10.69 -11.90 -31.83
N LEU A 176 10.57 -12.64 -30.72
CA LEU A 176 9.40 -13.46 -30.44
C LEU A 176 8.13 -12.62 -30.32
N ILE A 177 8.15 -11.51 -29.56
CA ILE A 177 7.02 -10.59 -29.45
C ILE A 177 6.61 -10.07 -30.82
N GLN A 178 7.58 -9.65 -31.64
CA GLN A 178 7.31 -9.14 -32.98
C GLN A 178 6.71 -10.22 -33.88
N HIS A 179 7.25 -11.44 -33.81
CA HIS A 179 6.76 -12.58 -34.61
C HIS A 179 5.32 -12.94 -34.20
N ASP A 180 5.03 -13.05 -32.91
CA ASP A 180 3.69 -13.38 -32.39
C ASP A 180 2.66 -12.34 -32.83
N ASN A 181 3.01 -11.06 -32.75
CA ASN A 181 2.13 -9.97 -33.18
C ASN A 181 1.87 -9.97 -34.70
N GLN A 182 2.86 -10.35 -35.51
CA GLN A 182 2.72 -10.37 -36.96
C GLN A 182 1.98 -11.62 -37.48
N ASN A 183 2.18 -12.76 -36.83
CA ASN A 183 1.67 -14.05 -37.31
C ASN A 183 0.55 -14.63 -36.46
N GLN A 184 0.08 -13.90 -35.42
CA GLN A 184 -0.94 -14.36 -34.46
C GLN A 184 -0.57 -15.71 -33.83
N THR A 185 0.70 -15.89 -33.49
CA THR A 185 1.24 -17.06 -32.79
C THR A 185 1.40 -16.79 -31.29
N GLU A 186 1.65 -17.84 -30.50
CA GLU A 186 1.76 -17.80 -29.04
C GLU A 186 3.12 -18.38 -28.58
N TYR A 187 4.20 -18.07 -29.27
CA TYR A 187 5.53 -18.59 -28.92
C TYR A 187 6.05 -18.01 -27.59
N LEU A 188 5.80 -16.72 -27.34
CA LEU A 188 6.20 -16.11 -26.06
C LEU A 188 5.44 -16.70 -24.88
N PRO A 189 4.10 -16.80 -24.89
CA PRO A 189 3.34 -17.52 -23.86
C PRO A 189 3.81 -18.97 -23.67
N THR A 190 4.09 -19.67 -24.75
CA THR A 190 4.62 -21.05 -24.71
C THR A 190 5.98 -21.12 -24.02
N LEU A 191 6.90 -20.19 -24.35
CA LEU A 191 8.20 -20.09 -23.68
C LEU A 191 8.05 -19.80 -22.19
N MET A 192 7.17 -18.89 -21.82
CA MET A 192 6.90 -18.59 -20.40
C MET A 192 6.38 -19.80 -19.64
N ALA A 193 5.37 -20.49 -20.20
CA ALA A 193 4.83 -21.72 -19.61
C ALA A 193 5.89 -22.82 -19.50
N PHE A 194 6.79 -22.95 -20.49
CA PHE A 194 7.90 -23.88 -20.42
C PHE A 194 8.89 -23.53 -19.31
N MET A 195 9.24 -22.27 -19.14
CA MET A 195 10.13 -21.83 -18.06
C MET A 195 9.53 -22.05 -16.68
N GLU A 196 8.25 -21.75 -16.50
CA GLU A 196 7.52 -21.98 -15.24
C GLU A 196 7.46 -23.46 -14.86
N ASN A 197 7.29 -24.36 -15.82
CA ASN A 197 7.17 -25.79 -15.58
C ASN A 197 8.50 -26.55 -15.46
N ASN A 198 9.60 -26.03 -15.99
CA ASN A 198 10.91 -26.70 -15.96
C ASN A 198 11.90 -26.13 -14.95
N MET A 199 11.53 -25.11 -14.22
CA MET A 199 12.34 -24.56 -13.11
C MET A 199 11.97 -25.14 -11.75
N ASN A 200 11.14 -26.19 -11.70
CA ASN A 200 10.79 -26.97 -10.49
C ASN A 200 11.50 -28.31 -10.49
#